data_2f1f8cca8e89807bdf49b6334614b8d1
#
_entry.id   2f1f8cca8e89807bdf49b6334614b8d1
#
_cell.length_a   1.000
_cell.length_b   1.000
_cell.length_c   1.000
_cell.angle_alpha   90.00
_cell.angle_beta   90.00
_cell.angle_gamma   90.00
#
_symmetry.space_group_name_H-M   'P 1'
#
loop_
_entity.id
_entity.type
_entity.pdbx_description
1 polymer ?
#
loop_
_entity_poly.entity_id
_entity_poly.type
_entity_poly.pdbx_seq_one_letter_code
_entity_poly.pdbx_strand_id
1 'polypeptide(L)'
;MENMLVAIDNEYPGRNYKVEIFTEELTALCPFSGNPDYYKIRIVYVPDKKVVELKSLKYYFVGFRNERTTHEALLNKIFEDLKNVISPKYLKIELFVNIRGGIEVTVSREEGETLEKVD
;
A
#
# COMPACT_ATOMS: atom_id res chain seq x y z
N MET A 1 -0.07 -6.78 -12.26
CA MET A 1 0.20 -6.89 -10.82
C MET A 1 -1.05 -6.71 -9.96
N GLU A 2 -1.94 -5.82 -10.33
CA GLU A 2 -3.20 -5.67 -9.59
C GLU A 2 -3.95 -7.00 -9.42
N ASN A 3 -3.96 -7.82 -10.46
CA ASN A 3 -4.66 -9.11 -10.46
C ASN A 3 -4.05 -10.16 -9.52
N MET A 4 -2.91 -9.87 -8.90
CA MET A 4 -2.35 -10.73 -7.87
C MET A 4 -3.03 -10.53 -6.52
N LEU A 5 -3.66 -9.36 -6.32
CA LEU A 5 -4.35 -9.04 -5.08
C LEU A 5 -5.70 -9.74 -5.03
N VAL A 6 -5.99 -10.35 -3.88
CA VAL A 6 -7.25 -11.06 -3.64
C VAL A 6 -8.01 -10.33 -2.54
N ALA A 7 -9.27 -10.04 -2.79
CA ALA A 7 -10.18 -9.50 -1.80
C ALA A 7 -11.04 -10.63 -1.23
N ILE A 8 -11.24 -10.62 0.07
CA ILE A 8 -12.18 -11.53 0.74
C ILE A 8 -13.28 -10.70 1.41
N ASP A 9 -14.38 -11.33 1.75
CA ASP A 9 -15.51 -10.63 2.33
C ASP A 9 -15.18 -10.08 3.71
N ASN A 10 -15.59 -8.83 3.95
CA ASN A 10 -15.59 -8.25 5.29
C ASN A 10 -16.82 -8.80 6.04
N GLU A 11 -16.58 -9.51 7.12
CA GLU A 11 -17.66 -10.13 7.91
C GLU A 11 -18.48 -9.11 8.72
N TYR A 12 -17.97 -7.88 8.86
CA TYR A 12 -18.62 -6.82 9.63
C TYR A 12 -18.76 -5.53 8.82
N PRO A 13 -19.47 -5.56 7.68
CA PRO A 13 -19.48 -4.41 6.76
C PRO A 13 -20.17 -3.16 7.32
N GLY A 14 -21.00 -3.32 8.35
CA GLY A 14 -21.65 -2.19 9.03
C GLY A 14 -20.85 -1.57 10.16
N ARG A 15 -19.64 -2.03 10.40
CA ARG A 15 -18.78 -1.54 11.47
C ARG A 15 -17.63 -0.74 10.90
N ASN A 16 -17.33 0.41 11.52
CA ASN A 16 -16.20 1.23 11.14
C ASN A 16 -15.01 0.88 12.04
N TYR A 17 -14.03 0.19 11.47
CA TYR A 17 -12.80 -0.17 12.17
C TYR A 17 -11.62 -0.01 11.20
N LYS A 18 -10.42 0.13 11.74
CA LYS A 18 -9.20 0.24 10.94
C LYS A 18 -8.49 -1.09 10.82
N VAL A 19 -7.95 -1.35 9.64
CA VAL A 19 -6.95 -2.37 9.42
C VAL A 19 -5.63 -1.66 9.17
N GLU A 20 -4.58 -2.01 9.92
CA GLU A 20 -3.25 -1.45 9.74
C GLU A 20 -2.29 -2.57 9.34
N ILE A 21 -1.56 -2.35 8.25
CA ILE A 21 -0.59 -3.30 7.72
C ILE A 21 0.74 -2.58 7.62
N PHE A 22 1.79 -3.22 8.12
CA PHE A 22 3.14 -2.67 8.04
C PHE A 22 4.12 -3.77 7.64
N THR A 23 5.01 -3.46 6.70
CA THR A 23 6.09 -4.37 6.34
C THR A 23 7.35 -3.59 5.95
N GLU A 24 8.51 -4.20 6.18
CA GLU A 24 9.80 -3.70 5.75
C GLU A 24 10.34 -4.47 4.54
N GLU A 25 9.53 -5.33 3.94
CA GLU A 25 9.98 -6.25 2.89
C GLU A 25 9.66 -5.78 1.46
N LEU A 26 9.30 -4.51 1.28
CA LEU A 26 9.04 -3.96 -0.04
C LEU A 26 10.34 -3.43 -0.65
N THR A 27 10.66 -3.88 -1.87
CA THR A 27 11.82 -3.38 -2.61
C THR A 27 11.44 -3.15 -4.06
N ALA A 28 12.16 -2.23 -4.72
CA ALA A 28 12.03 -1.96 -6.15
C ALA A 28 13.39 -1.49 -6.66
N LEU A 29 13.49 -1.17 -7.93
CA LEU A 29 14.74 -0.70 -8.53
C LEU A 29 14.64 0.78 -8.90
N CYS A 30 15.70 1.51 -8.63
CA CYS A 30 15.83 2.90 -9.08
C CYS A 30 15.79 2.95 -10.60
N PRO A 31 14.94 3.80 -11.22
CA PRO A 31 14.84 3.85 -12.67
C PRO A 31 16.08 4.44 -13.34
N PHE A 32 16.92 5.16 -12.59
CA PHE A 32 18.11 5.82 -13.11
C PHE A 32 19.35 4.93 -12.98
N SER A 33 19.59 4.38 -11.79
CA SER A 33 20.79 3.58 -11.52
C SER A 33 20.57 2.07 -11.66
N GLY A 34 19.33 1.61 -11.55
CA GLY A 34 19.01 0.18 -11.49
C GLY A 34 19.35 -0.46 -10.14
N ASN A 35 19.83 0.31 -9.17
CA ASN A 35 20.13 -0.20 -7.83
C ASN A 35 18.85 -0.43 -7.05
N PRO A 36 18.83 -1.40 -6.12
CA PRO A 36 17.62 -1.63 -5.33
C PRO A 36 17.38 -0.49 -4.35
N ASP A 37 16.10 -0.13 -4.24
CA ASP A 37 15.57 0.74 -3.21
C ASP A 37 14.82 -0.10 -2.20
N TYR A 38 15.04 0.17 -0.91
CA TYR A 38 14.42 -0.55 0.20
C TYR A 38 13.41 0.35 0.88
N TYR A 39 12.23 -0.20 1.15
CA TYR A 39 11.10 0.57 1.67
C TYR A 39 10.52 -0.09 2.91
N LYS A 40 9.96 0.76 3.76
CA LYS A 40 8.94 0.36 4.74
C LYS A 40 7.63 0.91 4.22
N ILE A 41 6.56 0.16 4.35
CA ILE A 41 5.23 0.61 3.91
C ILE A 41 4.23 0.42 5.03
N ARG A 42 3.42 1.45 5.27
CA ARG A 42 2.28 1.40 6.18
C ARG A 42 1.01 1.61 5.39
N ILE A 43 0.07 0.70 5.54
CA ILE A 43 -1.24 0.78 4.92
C ILE A 43 -2.27 0.81 6.03
N VAL A 44 -3.13 1.82 6.00
CA VAL A 44 -4.25 1.95 6.95
C VAL A 44 -5.52 2.09 6.13
N TYR A 45 -6.52 1.27 6.40
CA TYR A 45 -7.78 1.43 5.71
C TYR A 45 -8.97 1.08 6.60
N VAL A 46 -10.13 1.64 6.26
CA VAL A 46 -11.42 1.30 6.85
C VAL A 46 -12.17 0.49 5.81
N PRO A 47 -12.35 -0.81 6.02
CA PRO A 47 -12.98 -1.64 5.00
C PRO A 47 -14.48 -1.34 4.86
N ASP A 48 -14.99 -1.47 3.65
CA ASP A 48 -16.41 -1.51 3.37
C ASP A 48 -16.84 -2.98 3.24
N LYS A 49 -17.00 -3.48 2.04
CA LYS A 49 -17.48 -4.85 1.82
C LYS A 49 -16.35 -5.87 1.72
N LYS A 50 -15.12 -5.43 1.50
CA LYS A 50 -13.99 -6.33 1.26
C LYS A 50 -12.79 -5.95 2.12
N VAL A 51 -12.01 -6.96 2.46
CA VAL A 51 -10.67 -6.80 3.05
C VAL A 51 -9.65 -7.47 2.15
N VAL A 52 -8.40 -7.01 2.19
CA VAL A 52 -7.34 -7.60 1.37
C VAL A 52 -6.85 -8.90 2.03
N GLU A 53 -6.65 -9.94 1.22
CA GLU A 53 -6.09 -11.19 1.68
C GLU A 53 -4.57 -11.03 1.78
N LEU A 54 -3.98 -11.36 2.95
CA LEU A 54 -2.59 -10.99 3.25
C LEU A 54 -1.55 -11.80 2.48
N LYS A 55 -1.82 -13.06 2.18
CA LYS A 55 -0.88 -13.87 1.40
C LYS A 55 -0.72 -13.32 -0.02
N SER A 56 -1.83 -12.92 -0.63
CA SER A 56 -1.81 -12.29 -1.95
C SER A 56 -1.07 -10.97 -1.92
N LEU A 57 -1.25 -10.20 -0.84
CA LEU A 57 -0.54 -8.92 -0.67
C LEU A 57 0.97 -9.13 -0.59
N LYS A 58 1.41 -10.17 0.12
CA LYS A 58 2.82 -10.52 0.20
C LYS A 58 3.41 -10.78 -1.19
N TYR A 59 2.75 -11.60 -2.00
CA TYR A 59 3.23 -11.89 -3.34
C TYR A 59 3.15 -10.67 -4.25
N TYR A 60 2.16 -9.83 -4.06
CA TYR A 60 2.04 -8.57 -4.77
C TYR A 60 3.28 -7.70 -4.54
N PHE A 61 3.71 -7.55 -3.28
CA PHE A 61 4.92 -6.78 -2.97
C PHE A 61 6.18 -7.41 -3.58
N VAL A 62 6.29 -8.73 -3.54
CA VAL A 62 7.43 -9.43 -4.16
C VAL A 62 7.54 -9.09 -5.66
N GLY A 63 6.41 -8.88 -6.33
CA GLY A 63 6.38 -8.55 -7.74
C GLY A 63 7.08 -7.23 -8.10
N PHE A 64 7.34 -6.35 -7.14
CA PHE A 64 8.03 -5.08 -7.41
C PHE A 64 9.55 -5.18 -7.38
N ARG A 65 10.12 -6.29 -6.93
CA ARG A 65 11.58 -6.42 -6.72
C ARG A 65 12.42 -6.04 -7.92
N ASN A 66 11.96 -6.36 -9.12
CA ASN A 66 12.70 -6.09 -10.35
C ASN A 66 12.06 -4.99 -11.19
N GLU A 67 11.08 -4.28 -10.64
CA GLU A 67 10.42 -3.18 -11.32
C GLU A 67 11.22 -1.89 -11.13
N ARG A 68 11.54 -1.21 -12.23
CA ARG A 68 12.15 0.12 -12.17
C ARG A 68 11.04 1.15 -11.97
N THR A 69 11.09 1.88 -10.87
CA THR A 69 10.04 2.83 -10.54
C THR A 69 10.57 3.92 -9.61
N THR A 70 10.01 5.11 -9.73
CA THR A 70 10.24 6.17 -8.75
C THR A 70 9.44 5.87 -7.49
N HIS A 71 9.80 6.51 -6.38
CA HIS A 71 9.07 6.36 -5.11
C HIS A 71 7.62 6.81 -5.25
N GLU A 72 7.42 7.93 -5.95
CA GLU A 72 6.11 8.52 -6.19
C GLU A 72 5.23 7.60 -7.04
N ALA A 73 5.79 7.03 -8.10
CA ALA A 73 5.05 6.12 -8.97
C ALA A 73 4.69 4.82 -8.25
N LEU A 74 5.61 4.30 -7.43
CA LEU A 74 5.37 3.08 -6.66
C LEU A 74 4.22 3.29 -5.67
N LEU A 75 4.23 4.40 -4.93
CA LEU A 75 3.16 4.74 -4.01
C LEU A 75 1.80 4.76 -4.73
N ASN A 76 1.72 5.49 -5.84
CA ASN A 76 0.46 5.68 -6.54
C ASN A 76 -0.03 4.37 -7.18
N LYS A 77 0.88 3.55 -7.69
CA LYS A 77 0.52 2.22 -8.22
C LYS A 77 -0.10 1.34 -7.15
N ILE A 78 0.55 1.25 -5.98
CA ILE A 78 0.04 0.43 -4.88
C ILE A 78 -1.31 0.98 -4.40
N PHE A 79 -1.42 2.30 -4.29
CA PHE A 79 -2.66 2.94 -3.85
C PHE A 79 -3.83 2.61 -4.79
N GLU A 80 -3.63 2.80 -6.10
CA GLU A 80 -4.68 2.52 -7.08
C GLU A 80 -5.07 1.05 -7.10
N ASP A 81 -4.08 0.15 -7.04
CA ASP A 81 -4.36 -1.28 -7.06
C ASP A 81 -5.20 -1.72 -5.85
N LEU A 82 -4.83 -1.28 -4.65
CA LEU A 82 -5.59 -1.59 -3.45
C LEU A 82 -6.98 -0.97 -3.47
N LYS A 83 -7.07 0.30 -3.85
CA LYS A 83 -8.35 0.99 -3.96
C LYS A 83 -9.31 0.25 -4.89
N ASN A 84 -8.81 -0.21 -6.03
CA ASN A 84 -9.63 -0.92 -7.02
C ASN A 84 -10.08 -2.30 -6.52
N VAL A 85 -9.22 -3.00 -5.78
CA VAL A 85 -9.51 -4.37 -5.34
C VAL A 85 -10.48 -4.40 -4.16
N ILE A 86 -10.32 -3.51 -3.17
CA ILE A 86 -11.11 -3.58 -1.94
C ILE A 86 -12.13 -2.46 -1.77
N SER A 87 -12.05 -1.39 -2.56
CA SER A 87 -12.98 -0.24 -2.50
C SER A 87 -13.27 0.21 -1.06
N PRO A 88 -12.25 0.61 -0.29
CA PRO A 88 -12.43 0.92 1.12
C PRO A 88 -13.12 2.27 1.33
N LYS A 89 -13.68 2.48 2.52
CA LYS A 89 -14.24 3.78 2.91
C LYS A 89 -13.14 4.82 3.11
N TYR A 90 -11.96 4.38 3.53
CA TYR A 90 -10.78 5.20 3.75
C TYR A 90 -9.55 4.37 3.45
N LEU A 91 -8.57 4.97 2.80
CA LEU A 91 -7.28 4.34 2.53
C LEU A 91 -6.18 5.38 2.67
N LYS A 92 -5.16 5.06 3.44
CA LYS A 92 -3.92 5.83 3.52
C LYS A 92 -2.74 4.90 3.36
N ILE A 93 -1.79 5.29 2.51
CA ILE A 93 -0.54 4.56 2.34
C ILE A 93 0.61 5.52 2.55
N GLU A 94 1.57 5.11 3.38
CA GLU A 94 2.82 5.83 3.60
C GLU A 94 3.97 4.92 3.18
N LEU A 95 4.85 5.45 2.36
CA LEU A 95 6.02 4.75 1.85
C LEU A 95 7.25 5.46 2.38
N PHE A 96 8.01 4.76 3.24
CA PHE A 96 9.22 5.29 3.86
C PHE A 96 10.42 4.72 3.11
N VAL A 97 11.21 5.62 2.53
CA VAL A 97 12.37 5.24 1.72
C VAL A 97 13.61 5.21 2.63
N ASN A 98 14.41 4.15 2.55
CA ASN A 98 15.67 4.12 3.30
C ASN A 98 16.55 5.29 2.88
N ILE A 99 17.23 5.87 3.87
CA ILE A 99 18.07 7.06 3.67
C ILE A 99 19.21 6.73 2.73
N ARG A 100 19.40 7.58 1.71
CA ARG A 100 20.52 7.53 0.80
C ARG A 100 21.08 8.92 0.62
N GLY A 101 22.44 9.02 0.69
CA GLY A 101 23.10 10.31 0.55
C GLY A 101 22.65 11.33 1.59
N GLY A 102 22.22 10.88 2.77
CA GLY A 102 21.75 11.73 3.83
C GLY A 102 20.35 12.32 3.63
N ILE A 103 19.65 11.95 2.56
CA ILE A 103 18.31 12.47 2.29
C ILE A 103 17.27 11.43 2.71
N GLU A 104 16.35 11.83 3.57
CA GLU A 104 15.21 11.01 4.01
C GLU A 104 13.98 11.43 3.21
N VAL A 105 13.28 10.44 2.63
CA VAL A 105 12.09 10.69 1.82
C VAL A 105 10.94 9.83 2.33
N THR A 106 9.77 10.44 2.49
CA THR A 106 8.52 9.74 2.74
C THR A 106 7.49 10.26 1.76
N VAL A 107 6.79 9.37 1.09
CA VAL A 107 5.69 9.72 0.21
C VAL A 107 4.41 9.10 0.75
N SER A 108 3.31 9.83 0.67
CA SER A 108 2.03 9.33 1.21
C SER A 108 0.86 9.83 0.38
N ARG A 109 -0.24 9.08 0.44
CA ARG A 109 -1.51 9.45 -0.21
C ARG A 109 -2.65 8.89 0.62
N GLU A 110 -3.70 9.68 0.76
CA GLU A 110 -4.90 9.22 1.45
C GLU A 110 -6.15 9.71 0.72
N GLU A 111 -7.22 8.91 0.80
CA GLU A 111 -8.54 9.24 0.25
C GLU A 111 -9.62 8.64 1.14
N GLY A 112 -10.77 9.31 1.16
CA GLY A 112 -11.92 8.87 1.93
C GLY A 112 -12.03 9.56 3.27
N GLU A 113 -12.95 9.06 4.10
CA GLU A 113 -13.21 9.65 5.41
C GLU A 113 -12.47 8.89 6.50
N THR A 114 -11.83 9.64 7.41
CA THR A 114 -11.19 9.04 8.58
C THR A 114 -12.25 8.50 9.54
N LEU A 115 -11.84 7.69 10.54
CA LEU A 115 -12.77 7.14 11.53
C LEU A 115 -13.52 8.22 12.31
N GLU A 116 -12.91 9.37 12.52
CA GLU A 116 -13.55 10.49 13.19
C GLU A 116 -14.73 11.05 12.40
N LYS A 117 -14.78 10.81 11.09
CA LYS A 117 -15.83 11.31 10.20
C LYS A 117 -16.80 10.23 9.73
N VAL A 118 -16.44 8.97 9.85
CA VAL A 118 -17.19 7.85 9.25
C VAL A 118 -18.27 7.32 10.21
N ASP A 119 -18.31 7.71 11.42
CA ASP A 119 -19.30 7.24 12.41
C ASP A 119 -20.77 7.25 11.89
#